data_9cf3e777d51ec5d289c7e3095f9280b6
#
_entry.id   9cf3e777d51ec5d289c7e3095f9280b6
#
_cell.length_a   1.000
_cell.length_b   1.000
_cell.length_c   1.000
_cell.angle_alpha   90.00
_cell.angle_beta   90.00
_cell.angle_gamma   90.00
#
_symmetry.space_group_name_H-M   'P 1'
#
loop_
_entity.id
_entity.type
_entity.pdbx_description
1 polymer ?
#
loop_
_entity_poly.entity_id
_entity_poly.type
_entity_poly.pdbx_seq_one_letter_code
_entity_poly.pdbx_strand_id
1 'polypeptide(L)'
;ASSCRGGVDPEGKAMWVTEKSKAGKTLMAGDGFNDAGALAAADVGIAVGSGEQVNLDAADVLIPGDDPRALSQLITMAKTTRSVVMANVIISVGVTALLVIAVMLGYEMKLAAGVALHEASALLVILNGMWVGGTGIQRIRTLGDLAKDVYGDVIESFSVLFGLSGQDSQGSVDKSVM
;
A
#
# COMPACT_ATOMS: atom_id res chain seq x y z
N ALA A 1 -29.70 8.24 6.63
CA ALA A 1 -29.86 8.22 5.18
C ALA A 1 -30.58 9.49 4.74
N SER A 2 -30.04 10.23 3.78
CA SER A 2 -30.62 11.49 3.27
C SER A 2 -31.74 11.25 2.25
N SER A 3 -31.77 10.07 1.63
CA SER A 3 -32.84 9.63 0.70
C SER A 3 -32.92 8.11 0.68
N CYS A 4 -34.14 7.61 0.45
CA CYS A 4 -34.40 6.19 0.27
C CYS A 4 -35.28 6.01 -0.97
N ARG A 5 -34.97 5.02 -1.82
CA ARG A 5 -35.74 4.63 -2.98
C ARG A 5 -35.95 3.11 -2.91
N GLY A 6 -37.20 2.68 -3.00
CA GLY A 6 -37.56 1.25 -3.10
C GLY A 6 -38.06 0.91 -4.49
N GLY A 7 -38.09 -0.39 -4.84
CA GLY A 7 -38.69 -0.90 -6.07
C GLY A 7 -37.97 -0.48 -7.35
N VAL A 8 -36.65 -0.23 -7.27
CA VAL A 8 -35.84 0.17 -8.41
C VAL A 8 -35.30 -1.09 -9.10
N ASP A 9 -35.50 -1.21 -10.41
CA ASP A 9 -34.94 -2.27 -11.23
C ASP A 9 -33.40 -2.13 -11.40
N PRO A 10 -32.69 -3.15 -11.87
CA PRO A 10 -31.23 -3.10 -12.04
C PRO A 10 -30.74 -1.95 -12.90
N GLU A 11 -31.43 -1.65 -14.00
CA GLU A 11 -31.08 -0.55 -14.90
C GLU A 11 -31.28 0.82 -14.22
N GLY A 12 -32.38 0.99 -13.51
CA GLY A 12 -32.66 2.19 -12.74
C GLY A 12 -31.66 2.45 -11.63
N LYS A 13 -31.15 1.37 -10.99
CA LYS A 13 -30.05 1.50 -10.00
C LYS A 13 -28.78 2.02 -10.67
N ALA A 14 -28.37 1.44 -11.80
CA ALA A 14 -27.19 1.86 -12.53
C ALA A 14 -27.29 3.32 -13.02
N MET A 15 -28.44 3.70 -13.57
CA MET A 15 -28.71 5.09 -13.97
C MET A 15 -28.63 6.07 -12.80
N TRP A 16 -29.19 5.70 -11.64
CA TRP A 16 -29.17 6.54 -10.45
C TRP A 16 -27.74 6.74 -9.91
N VAL A 17 -26.94 5.67 -9.88
CA VAL A 17 -25.52 5.74 -9.49
C VAL A 17 -24.74 6.62 -10.47
N THR A 18 -24.94 6.43 -11.77
CA THR A 18 -24.31 7.26 -12.82
C THR A 18 -24.67 8.74 -12.67
N GLU A 19 -25.91 9.07 -12.33
CA GLU A 19 -26.32 10.44 -12.07
C GLU A 19 -25.62 11.03 -10.85
N LYS A 20 -25.50 10.23 -9.79
CA LYS A 20 -24.81 10.66 -8.56
C LYS A 20 -23.30 10.82 -8.76
N SER A 21 -22.66 9.98 -9.56
CA SER A 21 -21.22 10.07 -9.82
C SER A 21 -20.84 11.36 -10.59
N LYS A 22 -21.78 11.93 -11.35
CA LYS A 22 -21.58 13.27 -11.96
C LYS A 22 -21.54 14.40 -10.96
N ALA A 23 -22.21 14.25 -9.82
CA ALA A 23 -22.29 15.24 -8.77
C ALA A 23 -21.17 15.12 -7.72
N GLY A 24 -20.52 13.96 -7.62
CA GLY A 24 -19.45 13.70 -6.64
C GLY A 24 -19.02 12.25 -6.64
N LYS A 25 -18.00 11.93 -5.85
CA LYS A 25 -17.51 10.56 -5.72
C LYS A 25 -18.55 9.64 -5.09
N THR A 26 -18.77 8.49 -5.71
CA THR A 26 -19.76 7.51 -5.33
C THR A 26 -19.13 6.20 -4.91
N LEU A 27 -19.70 5.59 -3.89
CA LEU A 27 -19.41 4.24 -3.48
C LEU A 27 -20.73 3.45 -3.50
N MET A 28 -20.76 2.35 -4.23
CA MET A 28 -21.89 1.42 -4.29
C MET A 28 -21.52 0.11 -3.60
N ALA A 29 -22.38 -0.38 -2.74
CA ALA A 29 -22.24 -1.71 -2.15
C ALA A 29 -23.49 -2.54 -2.48
N GLY A 30 -23.31 -3.77 -2.92
CA GLY A 30 -24.37 -4.67 -3.32
C GLY A 30 -23.92 -6.13 -3.30
N ASP A 31 -24.86 -7.06 -3.60
CA ASP A 31 -24.60 -8.50 -3.63
C ASP A 31 -23.88 -8.97 -4.91
N GLY A 32 -23.74 -8.10 -5.90
CA GLY A 32 -23.04 -8.35 -7.16
C GLY A 32 -23.90 -9.02 -8.24
N PHE A 33 -25.00 -9.68 -7.92
CA PHE A 33 -25.78 -10.40 -8.91
C PHE A 33 -26.73 -9.45 -9.68
N ASN A 34 -27.64 -8.79 -8.96
CA ASN A 34 -28.56 -7.83 -9.56
C ASN A 34 -28.01 -6.41 -9.59
N ASP A 35 -26.90 -6.17 -8.95
CA ASP A 35 -26.30 -4.85 -8.79
C ASP A 35 -25.05 -4.63 -9.64
N ALA A 36 -24.66 -5.59 -10.50
CA ALA A 36 -23.44 -5.53 -11.30
C ALA A 36 -23.32 -4.24 -12.13
N GLY A 37 -24.42 -3.82 -12.79
CA GLY A 37 -24.43 -2.56 -13.56
C GLY A 37 -24.29 -1.32 -12.67
N ALA A 38 -24.84 -1.33 -11.45
CA ALA A 38 -24.72 -0.24 -10.50
C ALA A 38 -23.33 -0.19 -9.85
N LEU A 39 -22.75 -1.36 -9.55
CA LEU A 39 -21.38 -1.48 -9.04
C LEU A 39 -20.37 -0.92 -10.05
N ALA A 40 -20.47 -1.33 -11.32
CA ALA A 40 -19.60 -0.85 -12.41
C ALA A 40 -19.79 0.65 -12.72
N ALA A 41 -20.96 1.22 -12.43
CA ALA A 41 -21.24 2.64 -12.65
C ALA A 41 -20.74 3.55 -11.52
N ALA A 42 -20.37 3.00 -10.37
CA ALA A 42 -19.81 3.76 -9.25
C ALA A 42 -18.34 4.08 -9.44
N ASP A 43 -17.82 5.08 -8.71
CA ASP A 43 -16.36 5.31 -8.62
C ASP A 43 -15.64 4.19 -7.84
N VAL A 44 -16.36 3.55 -6.91
CA VAL A 44 -15.91 2.34 -6.21
C VAL A 44 -17.10 1.42 -6.01
N GLY A 45 -17.04 0.24 -6.62
CA GLY A 45 -18.02 -0.84 -6.46
C GLY A 45 -17.53 -1.86 -5.42
N ILE A 46 -18.37 -2.16 -4.43
CA ILE A 46 -18.09 -3.14 -3.38
C ILE A 46 -19.12 -4.26 -3.46
N ALA A 47 -18.67 -5.46 -3.80
CA ALA A 47 -19.50 -6.65 -3.71
C ALA A 47 -19.40 -7.25 -2.31
N VAL A 48 -20.56 -7.51 -1.70
CA VAL A 48 -20.69 -8.14 -0.38
C VAL A 48 -21.41 -9.46 -0.55
N GLY A 49 -20.82 -10.57 -0.12
CA GLY A 49 -21.46 -11.87 -0.21
C GLY A 49 -20.48 -13.03 -0.18
N SER A 50 -21.03 -14.22 0.02
CA SER A 50 -20.29 -15.48 0.03
C SER A 50 -20.83 -16.38 -1.08
N GLY A 51 -19.97 -16.78 -2.02
CA GLY A 51 -20.26 -17.82 -3.00
C GLY A 51 -20.11 -17.42 -4.47
N GLU A 52 -20.50 -18.35 -5.36
CA GLU A 52 -20.33 -18.26 -6.81
C GLU A 52 -21.20 -17.18 -7.50
N GLN A 53 -22.10 -16.57 -6.76
CA GLN A 53 -23.05 -15.57 -7.29
C GLN A 53 -22.50 -14.15 -7.31
N VAL A 54 -21.33 -13.91 -6.74
CA VAL A 54 -20.71 -12.58 -6.71
C VAL A 54 -20.03 -12.32 -8.06
N ASN A 55 -20.52 -11.34 -8.79
CA ASN A 55 -19.87 -10.91 -10.04
C ASN A 55 -18.62 -10.08 -9.71
N LEU A 56 -17.47 -10.76 -9.64
CA LEU A 56 -16.17 -10.17 -9.33
C LEU A 56 -15.72 -9.17 -10.40
N ASP A 57 -16.18 -9.33 -11.64
CA ASP A 57 -15.77 -8.48 -12.75
C ASP A 57 -16.39 -7.07 -12.69
N ALA A 58 -17.46 -6.91 -11.89
CA ALA A 58 -18.18 -5.64 -11.76
C ALA A 58 -17.79 -4.86 -10.49
N ALA A 59 -17.00 -5.43 -9.59
CA ALA A 59 -16.66 -4.82 -8.32
C ALA A 59 -15.16 -4.60 -8.16
N ASP A 60 -14.78 -3.45 -7.60
CA ASP A 60 -13.39 -3.14 -7.26
C ASP A 60 -12.94 -3.82 -5.96
N VAL A 61 -13.89 -4.10 -5.06
CA VAL A 61 -13.63 -4.71 -3.76
C VAL A 61 -14.64 -5.82 -3.49
N LEU A 62 -14.15 -6.96 -3.00
CA LEU A 62 -14.97 -8.05 -2.49
C LEU A 62 -14.85 -8.13 -0.97
N ILE A 63 -16.00 -8.12 -0.30
CA ILE A 63 -16.12 -8.41 1.12
C ILE A 63 -16.75 -9.80 1.25
N PRO A 64 -15.98 -10.83 1.65
CA PRO A 64 -16.52 -12.16 1.85
C PRO A 64 -17.44 -12.19 3.11
N GLY A 65 -18.61 -12.80 2.96
CA GLY A 65 -19.60 -12.91 4.05
C GLY A 65 -20.70 -11.87 3.97
N ASP A 66 -21.72 -12.04 4.84
CA ASP A 66 -22.96 -11.28 4.81
C ASP A 66 -23.05 -10.23 5.95
N ASP A 67 -21.92 -9.93 6.63
CA ASP A 67 -21.91 -8.94 7.72
C ASP A 67 -21.76 -7.52 7.18
N PRO A 68 -22.79 -6.67 7.23
CA PRO A 68 -22.71 -5.28 6.76
C PRO A 68 -21.75 -4.40 7.57
N ARG A 69 -21.30 -4.86 8.76
CA ARG A 69 -20.30 -4.15 9.57
C ARG A 69 -18.93 -4.14 8.92
N ALA A 70 -18.65 -5.15 8.09
CA ALA A 70 -17.40 -5.24 7.33
C ALA A 70 -17.21 -4.02 6.41
N LEU A 71 -18.29 -3.46 5.84
CA LEU A 71 -18.23 -2.23 5.05
C LEU A 71 -17.73 -1.03 5.86
N SER A 72 -18.19 -0.89 7.10
CA SER A 72 -17.74 0.18 7.99
C SER A 72 -16.25 0.02 8.37
N GLN A 73 -15.83 -1.22 8.61
CA GLN A 73 -14.44 -1.54 8.89
C GLN A 73 -13.55 -1.24 7.68
N LEU A 74 -13.97 -1.61 6.47
CA LEU A 74 -13.26 -1.31 5.22
C LEU A 74 -13.06 0.20 5.03
N ILE A 75 -14.13 1.00 5.21
CA ILE A 75 -14.06 2.46 5.08
C ILE A 75 -13.09 3.06 6.12
N THR A 76 -13.11 2.55 7.34
CA THR A 76 -12.21 3.01 8.40
C THR A 76 -10.76 2.65 8.07
N MET A 77 -10.52 1.43 7.61
CA MET A 77 -9.21 0.97 7.18
C MET A 77 -8.67 1.81 6.01
N ALA A 78 -9.50 2.07 5.00
CA ALA A 78 -9.12 2.91 3.85
C ALA A 78 -8.74 4.34 4.27
N LYS A 79 -9.49 4.95 5.19
CA LYS A 79 -9.16 6.29 5.74
C LYS A 79 -7.83 6.29 6.51
N THR A 80 -7.61 5.26 7.33
CA THR A 80 -6.37 5.11 8.09
C THR A 80 -5.18 4.93 7.15
N THR A 81 -5.32 4.04 6.16
CA THR A 81 -4.29 3.81 5.14
C THR A 81 -3.93 5.10 4.40
N ARG A 82 -4.93 5.85 3.96
CA ARG A 82 -4.71 7.14 3.29
C ARG A 82 -3.94 8.12 4.18
N SER A 83 -4.29 8.21 5.47
CA SER A 83 -3.61 9.09 6.42
C SER A 83 -2.14 8.71 6.58
N VAL A 84 -1.85 7.42 6.72
CA VAL A 84 -0.48 6.92 6.86
C VAL A 84 0.34 7.12 5.58
N VAL A 85 -0.25 6.84 4.41
CA VAL A 85 0.42 7.09 3.13
C VAL A 85 0.75 8.58 2.97
N MET A 86 -0.19 9.48 3.30
CA MET A 86 0.05 10.92 3.23
C MET A 86 1.17 11.35 4.20
N ALA A 87 1.17 10.84 5.44
CA ALA A 87 2.23 11.10 6.39
C ALA A 87 3.59 10.62 5.87
N ASN A 88 3.66 9.43 5.27
CA ASN A 88 4.87 8.87 4.68
C ASN A 88 5.40 9.74 3.53
N VAL A 89 4.52 10.21 2.64
CA VAL A 89 4.89 11.12 1.56
C VAL A 89 5.45 12.43 2.12
N ILE A 90 4.80 13.03 3.13
CA ILE A 90 5.25 14.27 3.76
C ILE A 90 6.62 14.07 4.43
N ILE A 91 6.83 12.97 5.14
CA ILE A 91 8.13 12.65 5.77
C ILE A 91 9.22 12.53 4.70
N SER A 92 9.01 11.73 3.66
CA SER A 92 10.01 11.49 2.63
C SER A 92 10.37 12.76 1.85
N VAL A 93 9.37 13.50 1.40
CA VAL A 93 9.59 14.77 0.67
C VAL A 93 10.20 15.81 1.59
N GLY A 94 9.76 15.89 2.84
CA GLY A 94 10.28 16.83 3.85
C GLY A 94 11.75 16.60 4.15
N VAL A 95 12.16 15.35 4.38
CA VAL A 95 13.59 15.02 4.62
C VAL A 95 14.43 15.34 3.40
N THR A 96 13.97 14.96 2.20
CA THR A 96 14.70 15.24 0.97
C THR A 96 14.84 16.75 0.73
N ALA A 97 13.77 17.52 0.90
CA ALA A 97 13.79 18.97 0.76
C ALA A 97 14.73 19.63 1.78
N LEU A 98 14.70 19.17 3.03
CA LEU A 98 15.58 19.67 4.08
C LEU A 98 17.05 19.41 3.76
N LEU A 99 17.41 18.22 3.25
CA LEU A 99 18.76 17.90 2.84
C LEU A 99 19.22 18.77 1.67
N VAL A 100 18.38 18.98 0.66
CA VAL A 100 18.68 19.85 -0.49
C VAL A 100 18.90 21.29 -0.03
N ILE A 101 18.04 21.83 0.82
CA ILE A 101 18.17 23.19 1.36
C ILE A 101 19.45 23.33 2.18
N ALA A 102 19.79 22.34 3.01
CA ALA A 102 21.03 22.38 3.79
C ALA A 102 22.27 22.48 2.89
N VAL A 103 22.33 21.69 1.82
CA VAL A 103 23.41 21.75 0.82
C VAL A 103 23.45 23.10 0.11
N MET A 104 22.30 23.64 -0.28
CA MET A 104 22.22 24.95 -0.93
C MET A 104 22.66 26.12 -0.04
N LEU A 105 22.46 25.99 1.29
CA LEU A 105 22.93 26.97 2.28
C LEU A 105 24.43 26.81 2.61
N GLY A 106 25.14 25.91 1.93
CA GLY A 106 26.58 25.73 2.09
C GLY A 106 26.98 24.87 3.29
N TYR A 107 26.06 24.08 3.86
CA TYR A 107 26.43 23.10 4.86
C TYR A 107 27.23 21.97 4.21
N GLU A 108 28.50 21.86 4.56
CA GLU A 108 29.37 20.77 4.13
C GLU A 108 28.98 19.47 4.87
N MET A 109 27.96 18.78 4.33
CA MET A 109 27.61 17.46 4.86
C MET A 109 28.54 16.40 4.25
N LYS A 110 29.14 15.58 5.12
CA LYS A 110 29.82 14.36 4.65
C LYS A 110 28.80 13.47 3.93
N LEU A 111 29.16 12.97 2.77
CA LEU A 111 28.31 12.10 1.94
C LEU A 111 27.65 10.98 2.78
N ALA A 112 28.44 10.33 3.63
CA ALA A 112 27.95 9.27 4.52
C ALA A 112 26.84 9.73 5.47
N ALA A 113 26.90 10.97 5.97
CA ALA A 113 25.85 11.50 6.86
C ALA A 113 24.55 11.79 6.09
N GLY A 114 24.65 12.29 4.86
CA GLY A 114 23.49 12.52 4.00
C GLY A 114 22.77 11.20 3.65
N VAL A 115 23.55 10.19 3.25
CA VAL A 115 23.03 8.84 2.97
C VAL A 115 22.38 8.24 4.22
N ALA A 116 23.03 8.28 5.38
CA ALA A 116 22.49 7.73 6.61
C ALA A 116 21.17 8.40 7.04
N LEU A 117 21.04 9.73 6.87
CA LEU A 117 19.78 10.45 7.15
C LEU A 117 18.68 10.05 6.17
N HIS A 118 19.00 9.85 4.90
CA HIS A 118 18.05 9.40 3.90
C HIS A 118 17.54 7.99 4.21
N GLU A 119 18.43 7.05 4.50
CA GLU A 119 18.08 5.67 4.88
C GLU A 119 17.26 5.62 6.19
N ALA A 120 17.62 6.44 7.19
CA ALA A 120 16.84 6.55 8.41
C ALA A 120 15.41 7.03 8.15
N SER A 121 15.19 7.92 7.17
CA SER A 121 13.85 8.35 6.77
C SER A 121 13.04 7.22 6.15
N ALA A 122 13.67 6.35 5.35
CA ALA A 122 13.01 5.18 4.78
C ALA A 122 12.56 4.20 5.86
N LEU A 123 13.40 3.95 6.87
CA LEU A 123 13.02 3.13 8.03
C LEU A 123 11.82 3.72 8.79
N LEU A 124 11.77 5.03 9.00
CA LEU A 124 10.63 5.69 9.65
C LEU A 124 9.33 5.52 8.84
N VAL A 125 9.39 5.63 7.52
CA VAL A 125 8.26 5.41 6.60
C VAL A 125 7.75 3.98 6.70
N ILE A 126 8.64 2.99 6.71
CA ILE A 126 8.31 1.58 6.84
C ILE A 126 7.65 1.30 8.19
N LEU A 127 8.25 1.77 9.28
CA LEU A 127 7.70 1.64 10.63
C LEU A 127 6.30 2.26 10.73
N ASN A 128 6.10 3.45 10.18
CA ASN A 128 4.80 4.11 10.15
C ASN A 128 3.77 3.31 9.32
N GLY A 129 4.17 2.75 8.16
CA GLY A 129 3.32 1.91 7.31
C GLY A 129 2.86 0.63 7.99
N MET A 130 3.69 0.02 8.81
CA MET A 130 3.37 -1.21 9.54
C MET A 130 2.23 -1.03 10.55
N TRP A 131 1.92 0.19 10.98
CA TRP A 131 0.81 0.47 11.90
C TRP A 131 -0.57 0.25 11.27
N VAL A 132 -0.67 0.20 9.95
CA VAL A 132 -1.95 0.00 9.24
C VAL A 132 -2.35 -1.47 9.15
N GLY A 133 -1.40 -2.38 9.03
CA GLY A 133 -1.63 -3.73 8.47
C GLY A 133 -1.56 -4.92 9.41
N GLY A 134 -1.44 -4.82 10.76
CA GLY A 134 -1.24 -6.06 11.48
C GLY A 134 -1.52 -6.10 12.98
N THR A 135 -1.75 -7.30 13.50
CA THR A 135 -1.71 -7.61 14.92
C THR A 135 -0.27 -7.52 15.42
N GLY A 136 -0.07 -7.08 16.68
CA GLY A 136 1.25 -6.77 17.25
C GLY A 136 2.34 -7.85 17.08
N ILE A 137 1.98 -9.12 17.08
CA ILE A 137 2.94 -10.25 16.93
C ILE A 137 3.44 -10.37 15.50
N GLN A 138 2.57 -10.19 14.49
CA GLN A 138 2.99 -10.18 13.08
C GLN A 138 3.91 -8.99 12.78
N ARG A 139 3.66 -7.84 13.40
CA ARG A 139 4.49 -6.63 13.27
C ARG A 139 5.92 -6.85 13.74
N ILE A 140 6.09 -7.53 14.90
CA ILE A 140 7.43 -7.79 15.46
C ILE A 140 8.22 -8.76 14.57
N ARG A 141 7.58 -9.78 14.00
CA ARG A 141 8.23 -10.70 13.05
C ARG A 141 8.67 -9.99 11.78
N THR A 142 7.77 -9.23 11.18
CA THR A 142 8.06 -8.47 9.94
C THR A 142 9.16 -7.42 10.17
N LEU A 143 9.19 -6.78 11.34
CA LEU A 143 10.30 -5.87 11.73
C LEU A 143 11.64 -6.60 11.83
N GLY A 144 11.65 -7.81 12.40
CA GLY A 144 12.86 -8.61 12.52
C GLY A 144 13.41 -9.04 11.16
N ASP A 145 12.53 -9.48 10.26
CA ASP A 145 12.88 -9.90 8.92
C ASP A 145 13.36 -8.70 8.08
N LEU A 146 12.64 -7.58 8.14
CA LEU A 146 13.02 -6.35 7.45
C LEU A 146 14.34 -5.76 7.94
N ALA A 147 14.56 -5.75 9.26
CA ALA A 147 15.83 -5.29 9.83
C ALA A 147 17.00 -6.15 9.38
N LYS A 148 16.78 -7.44 9.17
CA LYS A 148 17.79 -8.38 8.70
C LYS A 148 18.11 -8.15 7.21
N ASP A 149 17.09 -7.90 6.38
CA ASP A 149 17.26 -7.61 4.96
C ASP A 149 17.96 -6.26 4.75
N VAL A 150 17.51 -5.20 5.43
CA VAL A 150 18.15 -3.88 5.38
C VAL A 150 19.60 -3.94 5.89
N TYR A 151 19.85 -4.69 6.96
CA TYR A 151 21.21 -4.87 7.48
C TYR A 151 22.09 -5.62 6.49
N GLY A 152 21.54 -6.63 5.79
CA GLY A 152 22.23 -7.35 4.71
C GLY A 152 22.60 -6.42 3.56
N ASP A 153 21.66 -5.66 3.05
CA ASP A 153 21.84 -4.72 1.94
C ASP A 153 22.85 -3.60 2.28
N VAL A 154 22.80 -3.09 3.51
CA VAL A 154 23.76 -2.08 3.99
C VAL A 154 25.16 -2.65 4.07
N ILE A 155 25.33 -3.87 4.58
CA ILE A 155 26.66 -4.53 4.63
C ILE A 155 27.16 -4.81 3.23
N GLU A 156 26.33 -5.29 2.33
CA GLU A 156 26.70 -5.57 0.94
C GLU A 156 27.11 -4.27 0.23
N SER A 157 26.33 -3.22 0.36
CA SER A 157 26.66 -1.89 -0.17
C SER A 157 27.95 -1.34 0.41
N PHE A 158 28.20 -1.56 1.70
CA PHE A 158 29.44 -1.16 2.36
C PHE A 158 30.65 -1.98 1.87
N SER A 159 30.47 -3.29 1.68
CA SER A 159 31.52 -4.19 1.17
C SER A 159 31.94 -3.84 -0.26
N VAL A 160 30.96 -3.46 -1.10
CA VAL A 160 31.23 -2.97 -2.46
C VAL A 160 31.93 -1.62 -2.45
N LEU A 161 31.51 -0.68 -1.60
CA LEU A 161 32.08 0.66 -1.48
C LEU A 161 33.53 0.66 -0.96
N PHE A 162 33.88 -0.31 -0.13
CA PHE A 162 35.23 -0.44 0.45
C PHE A 162 36.09 -1.51 -0.22
N GLY A 163 35.58 -2.12 -1.32
CA GLY A 163 36.37 -3.11 -2.09
C GLY A 163 36.62 -4.43 -1.35
N LEU A 164 35.81 -4.77 -0.34
CA LEU A 164 35.95 -5.99 0.47
C LEU A 164 35.30 -7.22 -0.18
N SER A 165 34.54 -7.04 -1.26
CA SER A 165 33.91 -8.11 -2.03
C SER A 165 34.74 -8.48 -3.28
N GLY A 166 35.99 -8.87 -3.05
CA GLY A 166 36.85 -9.28 -4.13
C GLY A 166 37.66 -10.51 -3.78
N GLN A 167 37.31 -11.63 -4.39
CA GLN A 167 38.08 -12.89 -4.51
C GLN A 167 37.60 -14.08 -3.73
N ASP A 168 36.42 -14.63 -4.12
CA ASP A 168 36.15 -16.06 -3.87
C ASP A 168 35.23 -16.72 -4.93
N SER A 169 35.37 -16.33 -6.22
CA SER A 169 34.68 -17.03 -7.31
C SER A 169 35.53 -17.37 -8.53
N GLN A 170 36.83 -17.73 -8.29
CA GLN A 170 37.63 -18.43 -9.32
C GLN A 170 38.34 -19.62 -8.69
N GLY A 171 37.71 -20.74 -8.57
CA GLY A 171 38.37 -21.92 -8.03
C GLY A 171 37.53 -23.19 -7.99
N SER A 172 36.61 -23.38 -8.91
CA SER A 172 35.87 -24.67 -8.98
C SER A 172 35.29 -24.96 -10.37
N VAL A 173 36.08 -24.77 -11.40
CA VAL A 173 35.81 -25.39 -12.71
C VAL A 173 37.10 -26.07 -13.12
N ASP A 174 37.12 -27.34 -13.02
CA ASP A 174 37.94 -28.33 -13.73
C ASP A 174 38.41 -29.45 -12.82
N LYS A 175 37.59 -30.47 -12.68
CA LYS A 175 38.02 -31.86 -12.43
C LYS A 175 36.83 -32.85 -12.53
N SER A 176 36.32 -33.02 -13.74
CA SER A 176 35.58 -34.22 -14.10
C SER A 176 35.52 -34.40 -15.62
N VAL A 177 36.71 -34.54 -16.25
CA VAL A 177 36.85 -35.23 -17.53
C VAL A 177 38.20 -35.92 -17.47
N MET A 178 38.18 -37.19 -17.05
CA MET A 178 39.04 -38.31 -17.44
C MET A 178 38.41 -39.59 -16.87
#